data_0e08b1aa80cc1c4bbb64712675d99ec2
#
_entry.id   0e08b1aa80cc1c4bbb64712675d99ec2
#
_cell.length_a   1.000
_cell.length_b   1.000
_cell.length_c   1.000
_cell.angle_alpha   90.00
_cell.angle_beta   90.00
_cell.angle_gamma   90.00
#
_symmetry.space_group_name_H-M   'P 1'
#
loop_
_entity.id
_entity.type
_entity.pdbx_description
1 polymer ?
#
loop_
_entity_poly.entity_id
_entity_poly.type
_entity_poly.pdbx_seq_one_letter_code
_entity_poly.pdbx_strand_id
1 'polypeptide(L)'
;MSPKVLIIGAGISGLSTAALLANENIQSKVFEKLSEVGGRTSTSTYNGHILDNGFHIMPFYKKSKIYEILKKLNIVSKLKLASVSDIAFYDGNGFHKYPKGITDILQMTLLPFRSRVSLLRVLLPMAFTSIEKTEELDGIPLTDITKKLDEQSRNFFDAVCMLAFADVPEHISLGEFARTIIRANPFKGGTSEFAYPDMGGYDKISKVFAEYITDKGSELNLNTSIKKIEVKNGQVEGIILTNGEFIPSNCVIVTFPAYLAINQLFDSNVFDQKFIESINRLNKTTSVIEVHFALSEKIDSRQVVFPVGKDYVCKGIFFISNITPSVSPPGEHLMIVGTPVSPDDAKNSQKIAEVVTKMKEELVSIY
;
A
#
# COMPACT_ATOMS: atom_id res chain seq x y z
N MET A 1 16.11 -3.09 35.10
CA MET A 1 15.01 -3.35 34.14
C MET A 1 15.57 -3.10 32.76
N SER A 2 15.42 -4.03 31.84
CA SER A 2 15.83 -3.81 30.44
C SER A 2 15.09 -2.58 29.89
N PRO A 3 15.73 -1.70 29.10
CA PRO A 3 15.06 -0.56 28.52
C PRO A 3 13.91 -1.05 27.64
N LYS A 4 12.69 -0.68 28.01
CA LYS A 4 11.52 -1.00 27.18
C LYS A 4 11.63 -0.17 25.91
N VAL A 5 11.58 -0.82 24.77
CA VAL A 5 11.51 -0.13 23.48
C VAL A 5 10.12 0.50 23.34
N LEU A 6 10.06 1.79 23.07
CA LEU A 6 8.82 2.51 22.81
C LEU A 6 8.61 2.59 21.28
N ILE A 7 7.42 2.28 20.83
CA ILE A 7 7.05 2.32 19.41
C ILE A 7 5.86 3.26 19.23
N ILE A 8 6.01 4.26 18.36
CA ILE A 8 4.97 5.24 18.08
C ILE A 8 4.29 4.89 16.75
N GLY A 9 3.03 4.52 16.83
CA GLY A 9 2.15 4.07 15.74
C GLY A 9 1.91 2.57 15.77
N ALA A 10 0.62 2.16 15.84
CA ALA A 10 0.16 0.78 15.73
C ALA A 10 -0.36 0.44 14.31
N GLY A 11 0.24 1.04 13.28
CA GLY A 11 0.11 0.58 11.91
C GLY A 11 0.88 -0.71 11.68
N ILE A 12 0.79 -1.26 10.48
CA ILE A 12 1.46 -2.53 10.12
C ILE A 12 2.97 -2.52 10.40
N SER A 13 3.64 -1.38 10.20
CA SER A 13 5.08 -1.23 10.44
C SER A 13 5.41 -1.31 11.94
N GLY A 14 4.66 -0.59 12.79
CA GLY A 14 4.89 -0.61 14.24
C GLY A 14 4.58 -1.96 14.86
N LEU A 15 3.48 -2.57 14.47
CA LEU A 15 3.06 -3.87 14.98
C LEU A 15 4.00 -5.00 14.53
N SER A 16 4.44 -5.01 13.28
CA SER A 16 5.40 -6.01 12.79
C SER A 16 6.78 -5.83 13.44
N THR A 17 7.21 -4.59 13.70
CA THR A 17 8.44 -4.30 14.45
C THR A 17 8.33 -4.82 15.89
N ALA A 18 7.24 -4.50 16.58
CA ALA A 18 6.99 -5.01 17.94
C ALA A 18 6.96 -6.54 17.98
N ALA A 19 6.35 -7.17 16.97
CA ALA A 19 6.27 -8.63 16.90
C ALA A 19 7.63 -9.28 16.67
N LEU A 20 8.49 -8.68 15.84
CA LEU A 20 9.87 -9.15 15.66
C LEU A 20 10.70 -8.99 16.93
N LEU A 21 10.56 -7.87 17.65
CA LEU A 21 11.21 -7.66 18.95
C LEU A 21 10.72 -8.68 19.97
N ALA A 22 9.41 -8.90 20.07
CA ALA A 22 8.83 -9.88 20.98
C ALA A 22 9.28 -11.32 20.67
N ASN A 23 9.51 -11.65 19.39
CA ASN A 23 10.09 -12.94 18.99
C ASN A 23 11.52 -13.15 19.52
N GLU A 24 12.27 -12.08 19.69
CA GLU A 24 13.62 -12.08 20.29
C GLU A 24 13.58 -11.83 21.82
N ASN A 25 12.40 -11.99 22.45
CA ASN A 25 12.13 -11.74 23.88
C ASN A 25 12.39 -10.29 24.33
N ILE A 26 12.31 -9.33 23.43
CA ILE A 26 12.41 -7.90 23.72
C ILE A 26 10.99 -7.35 23.80
N GLN A 27 10.54 -7.01 25.00
CA GLN A 27 9.24 -6.38 25.21
C GLN A 27 9.24 -4.91 24.79
N SER A 28 8.14 -4.46 24.21
CA SER A 28 7.94 -3.08 23.79
C SER A 28 6.63 -2.51 24.32
N LYS A 29 6.53 -1.17 24.32
CA LYS A 29 5.27 -0.44 24.50
C LYS A 29 4.93 0.24 23.18
N VAL A 30 3.79 -0.14 22.59
CA VAL A 30 3.28 0.46 21.36
C VAL A 30 2.23 1.49 21.72
N PHE A 31 2.31 2.69 21.12
CA PHE A 31 1.38 3.80 21.35
C PHE A 31 0.66 4.14 20.05
N GLU A 32 -0.67 4.21 20.10
CA GLU A 32 -1.51 4.58 18.97
C GLU A 32 -2.53 5.65 19.41
N LYS A 33 -2.63 6.72 18.61
CA LYS A 33 -3.56 7.82 18.89
C LYS A 33 -5.03 7.46 18.66
N LEU A 34 -5.30 6.48 17.80
CA LEU A 34 -6.64 6.01 17.48
C LEU A 34 -7.07 4.91 18.44
N SER A 35 -8.38 4.62 18.45
CA SER A 35 -8.98 3.54 19.22
C SER A 35 -8.72 2.15 18.64
N GLU A 36 -8.16 2.06 17.42
CA GLU A 36 -7.93 0.82 16.70
C GLU A 36 -6.55 0.77 16.08
N VAL A 37 -6.06 -0.45 15.88
CA VAL A 37 -4.80 -0.72 15.17
C VAL A 37 -5.00 -0.73 13.65
N GLY A 38 -3.89 -0.67 12.91
CA GLY A 38 -3.88 -0.89 11.47
C GLY A 38 -3.41 0.32 10.65
N GLY A 39 -3.72 1.54 11.08
CA GLY A 39 -3.37 2.73 10.30
C GLY A 39 -3.97 2.67 8.88
N ARG A 40 -3.15 2.65 7.84
CA ARG A 40 -3.60 2.52 6.44
C ARG A 40 -4.14 1.12 6.06
N THR A 41 -3.95 0.13 6.92
CA THR A 41 -4.57 -1.19 6.78
C THR A 41 -5.79 -1.37 7.70
N SER A 42 -6.32 -0.29 8.27
CA SER A 42 -7.54 -0.34 9.06
C SER A 42 -8.77 -0.51 8.16
N THR A 43 -9.85 -0.98 8.77
CA THR A 43 -11.15 -1.09 8.13
C THR A 43 -12.19 -0.34 8.93
N SER A 44 -13.27 0.04 8.29
CA SER A 44 -14.48 0.56 8.93
C SER A 44 -15.68 -0.31 8.55
N THR A 45 -16.78 -0.19 9.28
CA THR A 45 -18.02 -0.90 8.95
C THR A 45 -19.12 0.12 8.69
N TYR A 46 -19.81 -0.02 7.56
CA TYR A 46 -20.95 0.82 7.23
C TYR A 46 -22.07 -0.02 6.62
N ASN A 47 -23.25 0.03 7.20
CA ASN A 47 -24.44 -0.76 6.79
C ASN A 47 -24.14 -2.25 6.59
N GLY A 48 -23.29 -2.83 7.45
CA GLY A 48 -22.91 -4.25 7.36
C GLY A 48 -21.79 -4.57 6.37
N HIS A 49 -21.35 -3.62 5.55
CA HIS A 49 -20.18 -3.76 4.69
C HIS A 49 -18.88 -3.47 5.46
N ILE A 50 -17.86 -4.25 5.21
CA ILE A 50 -16.50 -4.01 5.70
C ILE A 50 -15.73 -3.23 4.64
N LEU A 51 -15.33 -2.02 4.99
CA LEU A 51 -14.69 -1.05 4.09
C LEU A 51 -13.22 -0.90 4.47
N ASP A 52 -12.31 -1.22 3.57
CA ASP A 52 -10.90 -0.96 3.76
C ASP A 52 -10.59 0.54 3.59
N ASN A 53 -9.75 1.07 4.49
CA ASN A 53 -9.43 2.51 4.53
C ASN A 53 -8.13 2.85 3.79
N GLY A 54 -7.78 2.14 2.72
CA GLY A 54 -6.65 2.56 1.90
C GLY A 54 -5.86 1.46 1.19
N PHE A 55 -5.92 0.21 1.56
CA PHE A 55 -5.21 -0.87 0.88
C PHE A 55 -6.12 -2.05 0.63
N HIS A 56 -6.13 -2.59 -0.61
CA HIS A 56 -7.16 -3.54 -1.01
C HIS A 56 -6.64 -4.91 -1.43
N ILE A 57 -5.35 -5.05 -1.75
CA ILE A 57 -4.74 -6.34 -2.11
C ILE A 57 -3.29 -6.40 -1.64
N MET A 58 -2.83 -7.58 -1.25
CA MET A 58 -1.43 -7.87 -0.94
C MET A 58 -0.72 -8.36 -2.20
N PRO A 59 0.14 -7.53 -2.84
CA PRO A 59 0.92 -7.98 -3.98
C PRO A 59 2.01 -8.96 -3.55
N PHE A 60 2.34 -9.90 -4.44
CA PHE A 60 3.43 -10.88 -4.25
C PHE A 60 3.34 -11.64 -2.93
N TYR A 61 2.15 -12.02 -2.54
CA TYR A 61 1.81 -12.43 -1.19
C TYR A 61 2.83 -13.39 -0.54
N LYS A 62 3.26 -14.48 -1.17
CA LYS A 62 4.28 -15.40 -0.63
C LYS A 62 5.71 -14.86 -0.67
N LYS A 63 5.96 -13.81 -1.46
CA LYS A 63 7.25 -13.11 -1.57
C LYS A 63 7.21 -11.75 -0.86
N SER A 64 6.09 -11.38 -0.23
CA SER A 64 5.96 -10.13 0.51
C SER A 64 6.71 -10.21 1.83
N LYS A 65 7.25 -9.06 2.27
CA LYS A 65 7.90 -8.98 3.59
C LYS A 65 6.95 -9.29 4.74
N ILE A 66 5.67 -8.93 4.60
CA ILE A 66 4.65 -9.27 5.60
C ILE A 66 4.53 -10.79 5.74
N TYR A 67 4.45 -11.53 4.63
CA TYR A 67 4.37 -12.99 4.66
C TYR A 67 5.63 -13.63 5.26
N GLU A 68 6.82 -13.13 4.90
CA GLU A 68 8.09 -13.58 5.50
C GLU A 68 8.09 -13.40 7.03
N ILE A 69 7.61 -12.24 7.52
CA ILE A 69 7.51 -11.97 8.97
C ILE A 69 6.50 -12.91 9.62
N LEU A 70 5.29 -13.05 9.06
CA LEU A 70 4.27 -13.97 9.58
C LEU A 70 4.80 -15.41 9.67
N LYS A 71 5.57 -15.84 8.66
CA LYS A 71 6.22 -17.17 8.65
C LYS A 71 7.29 -17.28 9.71
N LYS A 72 8.17 -16.27 9.88
CA LYS A 72 9.19 -16.24 10.93
C LYS A 72 8.57 -16.35 12.32
N LEU A 73 7.42 -15.73 12.53
CA LEU A 73 6.69 -15.72 13.80
C LEU A 73 5.80 -16.96 14.01
N ASN A 74 5.70 -17.86 13.02
CA ASN A 74 4.80 -19.04 13.03
C ASN A 74 3.31 -18.69 13.20
N ILE A 75 2.86 -17.55 12.67
CA ILE A 75 1.46 -17.07 12.76
C ILE A 75 0.75 -16.99 11.42
N VAL A 76 1.31 -17.54 10.34
CA VAL A 76 0.65 -17.60 9.02
C VAL A 76 -0.72 -18.26 9.11
N SER A 77 -0.88 -19.31 9.92
CA SER A 77 -2.14 -20.03 10.09
C SER A 77 -3.27 -19.22 10.75
N LYS A 78 -2.93 -18.12 11.43
CA LYS A 78 -3.91 -17.19 11.99
C LYS A 78 -4.57 -16.30 10.92
N LEU A 79 -4.02 -16.28 9.68
CA LEU A 79 -4.57 -15.55 8.55
C LEU A 79 -5.08 -16.52 7.50
N LYS A 80 -6.36 -16.42 7.17
CA LYS A 80 -6.92 -17.04 5.98
C LYS A 80 -6.86 -16.00 4.86
N LEU A 81 -6.24 -16.37 3.74
CA LEU A 81 -6.04 -15.49 2.59
C LEU A 81 -6.74 -16.05 1.37
N ALA A 82 -7.58 -15.22 0.73
CA ALA A 82 -8.17 -15.49 -0.57
C ALA A 82 -7.22 -15.05 -1.69
N SER A 83 -7.13 -15.84 -2.76
CA SER A 83 -6.33 -15.50 -3.94
C SER A 83 -7.03 -14.45 -4.78
N VAL A 84 -6.27 -13.43 -5.20
CA VAL A 84 -6.71 -12.46 -6.21
C VAL A 84 -5.99 -12.79 -7.50
N SER A 85 -6.70 -13.42 -8.44
CA SER A 85 -6.13 -13.98 -9.66
C SER A 85 -6.86 -13.57 -10.95
N ASP A 86 -8.09 -13.10 -10.82
CA ASP A 86 -8.90 -12.63 -11.94
C ASP A 86 -8.82 -11.11 -12.06
N ILE A 87 -7.72 -10.69 -12.68
CA ILE A 87 -7.38 -9.28 -12.92
C ILE A 87 -7.45 -9.02 -14.42
N ALA A 88 -8.05 -7.91 -14.80
CA ALA A 88 -8.16 -7.49 -16.20
C ALA A 88 -7.79 -6.02 -16.40
N PHE A 89 -7.39 -5.69 -17.62
CA PHE A 89 -7.34 -4.34 -18.15
C PHE A 89 -8.57 -4.06 -19.00
N TYR A 90 -9.06 -2.84 -19.00
CA TYR A 90 -10.14 -2.37 -19.86
C TYR A 90 -9.66 -1.23 -20.75
N ASP A 91 -9.82 -1.34 -22.08
CA ASP A 91 -9.29 -0.39 -23.06
C ASP A 91 -10.36 0.48 -23.77
N GLY A 92 -11.62 0.40 -23.28
CA GLY A 92 -12.77 1.06 -23.90
C GLY A 92 -13.52 0.17 -24.88
N ASN A 93 -12.91 -0.89 -25.40
CA ASN A 93 -13.53 -1.82 -26.35
C ASN A 93 -13.76 -3.19 -25.73
N GLY A 94 -13.03 -3.54 -24.67
CA GLY A 94 -13.17 -4.82 -24.02
C GLY A 94 -12.21 -5.03 -22.86
N PHE A 95 -12.34 -6.22 -22.27
CA PHE A 95 -11.50 -6.62 -21.13
C PHE A 95 -10.39 -7.57 -21.58
N HIS A 96 -9.16 -7.27 -21.16
CA HIS A 96 -7.96 -8.01 -21.49
C HIS A 96 -7.35 -8.58 -20.23
N LYS A 97 -7.00 -9.86 -20.25
CA LYS A 97 -6.45 -10.55 -19.09
C LYS A 97 -5.10 -9.95 -18.67
N TYR A 98 -4.88 -9.82 -17.37
CA TYR A 98 -3.58 -9.43 -16.80
C TYR A 98 -2.51 -10.47 -17.13
N PRO A 99 -1.35 -10.07 -17.71
CA PRO A 99 -0.28 -11.01 -18.07
C PRO A 99 0.47 -11.49 -16.82
N LYS A 100 0.63 -12.80 -16.68
CA LYS A 100 1.35 -13.44 -15.57
C LYS A 100 2.78 -13.85 -15.94
N GLY A 101 3.17 -13.73 -17.22
CA GLY A 101 4.49 -14.12 -17.70
C GLY A 101 4.77 -13.63 -19.11
N ILE A 102 5.94 -14.01 -19.66
CA ILE A 102 6.39 -13.61 -21.02
C ILE A 102 5.39 -14.05 -22.08
N THR A 103 4.92 -15.29 -22.01
CA THR A 103 3.96 -15.84 -22.97
C THR A 103 2.67 -15.03 -22.99
N ASP A 104 2.19 -14.64 -21.82
CA ASP A 104 0.98 -13.81 -21.71
C ASP A 104 1.20 -12.42 -22.29
N ILE A 105 2.39 -11.81 -22.06
CA ILE A 105 2.76 -10.52 -22.66
C ILE A 105 2.81 -10.64 -24.19
N LEU A 106 3.38 -11.71 -24.72
CA LEU A 106 3.44 -11.93 -26.17
C LEU A 106 2.08 -12.21 -26.80
N GLN A 107 1.15 -12.78 -26.04
CA GLN A 107 -0.19 -13.15 -26.50
C GLN A 107 -1.27 -12.12 -26.13
N MET A 108 -0.95 -11.11 -25.29
CA MET A 108 -1.96 -10.16 -24.87
C MET A 108 -2.56 -9.39 -26.03
N THR A 109 -3.88 -9.25 -26.04
CA THR A 109 -4.64 -8.56 -27.07
C THR A 109 -4.72 -7.04 -26.86
N LEU A 110 -4.41 -6.58 -25.66
CA LEU A 110 -4.42 -5.15 -25.28
C LEU A 110 -3.42 -4.30 -26.10
N LEU A 111 -2.28 -4.88 -26.47
CA LEU A 111 -1.21 -4.16 -27.18
C LEU A 111 -0.91 -4.79 -28.56
N PRO A 112 -0.63 -3.99 -29.59
CA PRO A 112 -0.09 -4.48 -30.86
C PRO A 112 1.24 -5.23 -30.66
N PHE A 113 1.58 -6.13 -31.58
CA PHE A 113 2.81 -6.93 -31.47
C PHE A 113 4.07 -6.11 -31.30
N ARG A 114 4.20 -4.99 -32.03
CA ARG A 114 5.39 -4.10 -31.93
C ARG A 114 5.50 -3.51 -30.51
N SER A 115 4.41 -3.07 -29.92
CA SER A 115 4.37 -2.52 -28.57
C SER A 115 4.73 -3.57 -27.53
N ARG A 116 4.26 -4.83 -27.69
CA ARG A 116 4.65 -5.95 -26.82
C ARG A 116 6.14 -6.24 -26.84
N VAL A 117 6.77 -6.19 -28.04
CA VAL A 117 8.23 -6.35 -28.17
C VAL A 117 8.97 -5.17 -27.51
N SER A 118 8.48 -3.93 -27.69
CA SER A 118 9.07 -2.74 -27.03
C SER A 118 8.96 -2.83 -25.51
N LEU A 119 7.83 -3.28 -24.99
CA LEU A 119 7.62 -3.53 -23.58
C LEU A 119 8.63 -4.56 -23.03
N LEU A 120 8.80 -5.69 -23.70
CA LEU A 120 9.75 -6.72 -23.28
C LEU A 120 11.22 -6.21 -23.31
N ARG A 121 11.59 -5.36 -24.27
CA ARG A 121 12.92 -4.74 -24.29
C ARG A 121 13.20 -3.88 -23.06
N VAL A 122 12.18 -3.29 -22.47
CA VAL A 122 12.30 -2.50 -21.23
C VAL A 122 12.29 -3.41 -19.99
N LEU A 123 11.37 -4.37 -19.93
CA LEU A 123 11.16 -5.18 -18.73
C LEU A 123 12.23 -6.27 -18.54
N LEU A 124 12.73 -6.88 -19.61
CA LEU A 124 13.71 -7.97 -19.51
C LEU A 124 15.01 -7.55 -18.81
N PRO A 125 15.68 -6.45 -19.18
CA PRO A 125 16.90 -6.02 -18.49
C PRO A 125 16.66 -5.79 -17.00
N MET A 126 15.51 -5.21 -16.62
CA MET A 126 15.15 -4.96 -15.23
C MET A 126 14.98 -6.27 -14.45
N ALA A 127 14.27 -7.24 -15.03
CA ALA A 127 13.99 -8.52 -14.37
C ALA A 127 15.25 -9.36 -14.09
N PHE A 128 16.32 -9.13 -14.84
CA PHE A 128 17.62 -9.83 -14.68
C PHE A 128 18.69 -8.99 -14.00
N THR A 129 18.36 -7.75 -13.59
CA THR A 129 19.25 -6.90 -12.80
C THR A 129 19.27 -7.39 -11.33
N SER A 130 20.38 -7.19 -10.62
CA SER A 130 20.43 -7.44 -9.18
C SER A 130 19.80 -6.28 -8.40
N ILE A 131 19.31 -6.56 -7.18
CA ILE A 131 18.67 -5.53 -6.34
C ILE A 131 19.65 -4.39 -6.04
N GLU A 132 20.90 -4.69 -5.77
CA GLU A 132 21.95 -3.70 -5.46
C GLU A 132 22.14 -2.69 -6.61
N LYS A 133 22.11 -3.17 -7.86
CA LYS A 133 22.24 -2.30 -9.05
C LYS A 133 21.01 -1.41 -9.27
N THR A 134 19.87 -1.74 -8.68
CA THR A 134 18.70 -0.86 -8.81
C THR A 134 18.81 0.41 -7.99
N GLU A 135 19.69 0.46 -6.98
CA GLU A 135 19.93 1.67 -6.17
C GLU A 135 20.51 2.81 -7.02
N GLU A 136 21.34 2.49 -8.02
CA GLU A 136 21.88 3.48 -8.96
C GLU A 136 20.78 4.13 -9.83
N LEU A 137 19.60 3.51 -9.92
CA LEU A 137 18.46 3.97 -10.70
C LEU A 137 17.46 4.80 -9.88
N ASP A 138 17.64 4.92 -8.57
CA ASP A 138 16.66 5.56 -7.68
C ASP A 138 16.45 7.07 -7.95
N GLY A 139 17.47 7.75 -8.49
CA GLY A 139 17.36 9.16 -8.88
C GLY A 139 16.76 9.39 -10.27
N ILE A 140 16.46 8.33 -11.03
CA ILE A 140 15.98 8.42 -12.41
C ILE A 140 14.46 8.24 -12.43
N PRO A 141 13.68 9.20 -13.00
CA PRO A 141 12.24 9.03 -13.16
C PRO A 141 11.93 7.90 -14.16
N LEU A 142 10.88 7.11 -13.90
CA LEU A 142 10.43 6.05 -14.80
C LEU A 142 10.07 6.61 -16.20
N THR A 143 9.59 7.85 -16.25
CA THR A 143 9.29 8.56 -17.50
C THR A 143 10.47 8.68 -18.45
N ASP A 144 11.72 8.64 -17.98
CA ASP A 144 12.89 8.69 -18.86
C ASP A 144 12.99 7.50 -19.82
N ILE A 145 12.37 6.40 -19.43
CA ILE A 145 12.24 5.22 -20.29
C ILE A 145 10.90 5.23 -21.01
N THR A 146 9.80 5.48 -20.30
CA THR A 146 8.46 5.33 -20.89
C THR A 146 8.16 6.37 -21.97
N LYS A 147 8.75 7.59 -21.90
CA LYS A 147 8.62 8.62 -22.95
C LYS A 147 9.13 8.18 -24.34
N LYS A 148 9.98 7.15 -24.40
CA LYS A 148 10.52 6.59 -25.66
C LYS A 148 9.62 5.53 -26.29
N LEU A 149 8.56 5.13 -25.57
CA LEU A 149 7.61 4.12 -26.01
C LEU A 149 6.46 4.76 -26.81
N ASP A 150 5.75 3.95 -27.57
CA ASP A 150 4.51 4.36 -28.22
C ASP A 150 3.41 4.64 -27.16
N GLU A 151 2.36 5.32 -27.59
CA GLU A 151 1.28 5.77 -26.69
C GLU A 151 0.59 4.61 -25.99
N GLN A 152 0.30 3.53 -26.69
CA GLN A 152 -0.38 2.36 -26.11
C GLN A 152 0.49 1.70 -25.04
N SER A 153 1.79 1.59 -25.27
CA SER A 153 2.76 1.11 -24.27
C SER A 153 2.81 2.04 -23.06
N ARG A 154 2.77 3.36 -23.24
CA ARG A 154 2.73 4.31 -22.13
C ARG A 154 1.46 4.15 -21.30
N ASN A 155 0.30 4.08 -21.94
CA ASN A 155 -0.98 3.87 -21.24
C ASN A 155 -0.99 2.54 -20.45
N PHE A 156 -0.34 1.50 -20.97
CA PHE A 156 -0.16 0.26 -20.23
C PHE A 156 0.73 0.44 -19.00
N PHE A 157 1.85 1.17 -19.13
CA PHE A 157 2.70 1.48 -17.97
C PHE A 157 1.96 2.29 -16.91
N ASP A 158 1.12 3.26 -17.31
CA ASP A 158 0.29 4.04 -16.40
C ASP A 158 -0.62 3.11 -15.57
N ALA A 159 -1.29 2.14 -16.21
CA ALA A 159 -2.12 1.16 -15.51
C ALA A 159 -1.32 0.22 -14.61
N VAL A 160 -0.11 -0.20 -15.02
CA VAL A 160 0.78 -1.03 -14.18
C VAL A 160 1.30 -0.23 -12.98
N CYS A 161 1.62 1.04 -13.16
CA CYS A 161 2.04 1.92 -12.08
C CYS A 161 0.90 2.14 -11.07
N MET A 162 -0.32 2.30 -11.56
CA MET A 162 -1.50 2.38 -10.71
C MET A 162 -1.70 1.11 -9.88
N LEU A 163 -1.55 -0.08 -10.50
CA LEU A 163 -1.64 -1.37 -9.80
C LEU A 163 -0.57 -1.52 -8.71
N ALA A 164 0.68 -1.14 -9.03
CA ALA A 164 1.83 -1.44 -8.17
C ALA A 164 2.11 -0.36 -7.11
N PHE A 165 1.79 0.90 -7.41
CA PHE A 165 2.20 2.06 -6.61
C PHE A 165 1.05 3.01 -6.24
N ALA A 166 -0.13 2.85 -6.83
CA ALA A 166 -1.24 3.81 -6.74
C ALA A 166 -0.80 5.24 -7.13
N ASP A 167 0.09 5.36 -8.14
CA ASP A 167 0.66 6.62 -8.59
C ASP A 167 0.98 6.58 -10.09
N VAL A 168 1.37 7.72 -10.63
CA VAL A 168 1.71 7.92 -12.04
C VAL A 168 3.23 7.75 -12.28
N PRO A 169 3.66 7.37 -13.50
CA PRO A 169 5.09 7.13 -13.82
C PRO A 169 6.01 8.30 -13.51
N GLU A 170 5.50 9.54 -13.54
CA GLU A 170 6.24 10.77 -13.25
C GLU A 170 6.79 10.82 -11.83
N HIS A 171 6.12 10.17 -10.89
CA HIS A 171 6.49 10.17 -9.48
C HIS A 171 7.23 8.91 -9.05
N ILE A 172 7.38 7.93 -9.95
CA ILE A 172 7.99 6.64 -9.64
C ILE A 172 9.45 6.63 -10.08
N SER A 173 10.34 6.20 -9.18
CA SER A 173 11.73 5.98 -9.54
C SER A 173 11.89 4.72 -10.40
N LEU A 174 12.80 4.78 -11.35
CA LEU A 174 13.14 3.63 -12.18
C LEU A 174 13.68 2.47 -11.33
N GLY A 175 14.42 2.78 -10.26
CA GLY A 175 14.96 1.78 -9.34
C GLY A 175 13.85 1.02 -8.61
N GLU A 176 12.84 1.72 -8.06
CA GLU A 176 11.72 1.04 -7.39
C GLU A 176 10.84 0.25 -8.36
N PHE A 177 10.64 0.77 -9.56
CA PHE A 177 9.95 0.01 -10.61
C PHE A 177 10.71 -1.28 -10.95
N ALA A 178 12.04 -1.21 -11.13
CA ALA A 178 12.88 -2.38 -11.39
C ALA A 178 12.83 -3.39 -10.23
N ARG A 179 12.90 -2.95 -8.96
CA ARG A 179 12.72 -3.80 -7.78
C ARG A 179 11.36 -4.51 -7.78
N THR A 180 10.32 -3.82 -8.20
CA THR A 180 8.98 -4.39 -8.33
C THR A 180 8.94 -5.48 -9.39
N ILE A 181 9.54 -5.26 -10.56
CA ILE A 181 9.66 -6.29 -11.61
C ILE A 181 10.49 -7.49 -11.13
N ILE A 182 11.57 -7.27 -10.39
CA ILE A 182 12.38 -8.35 -9.80
C ILE A 182 11.56 -9.18 -8.80
N ARG A 183 10.78 -8.53 -7.95
CA ARG A 183 9.89 -9.19 -6.96
C ARG A 183 8.77 -9.97 -7.63
N ALA A 184 8.15 -9.39 -8.66
CA ALA A 184 7.12 -10.04 -9.45
C ALA A 184 7.65 -11.28 -10.16
N ASN A 185 8.90 -11.20 -10.62
CA ASN A 185 9.62 -12.23 -11.34
C ASN A 185 8.80 -12.93 -12.45
N PRO A 186 8.16 -12.19 -13.37
CA PRO A 186 7.30 -12.76 -14.39
C PRO A 186 8.07 -13.65 -15.39
N PHE A 187 9.42 -13.57 -15.37
CA PHE A 187 10.31 -14.26 -16.30
C PHE A 187 10.94 -15.54 -15.73
N LYS A 188 10.85 -15.79 -14.43
CA LYS A 188 11.42 -16.97 -13.77
C LYS A 188 10.34 -17.93 -13.23
N GLY A 189 9.17 -17.98 -13.89
CA GLY A 189 8.05 -18.82 -13.48
C GLY A 189 7.38 -18.37 -12.17
N GLY A 190 7.68 -17.16 -11.71
CA GLY A 190 6.98 -16.54 -10.60
C GLY A 190 5.64 -16.01 -11.09
N THR A 191 4.54 -16.55 -10.59
CA THR A 191 3.23 -15.92 -10.74
C THR A 191 3.19 -14.70 -9.83
N SER A 192 2.71 -13.55 -10.33
CA SER A 192 2.30 -12.44 -9.48
C SER A 192 1.10 -12.93 -8.67
N GLU A 193 1.36 -13.44 -7.47
CA GLU A 193 0.32 -13.87 -6.56
C GLU A 193 -0.14 -12.64 -5.77
N PHE A 194 -1.43 -12.33 -5.88
CA PHE A 194 -2.08 -11.34 -5.04
C PHE A 194 -3.01 -12.05 -4.06
N ALA A 195 -3.18 -11.47 -2.89
CA ALA A 195 -4.07 -12.03 -1.87
C ALA A 195 -4.82 -10.93 -1.13
N TYR A 196 -5.93 -11.34 -0.52
CA TYR A 196 -6.75 -10.51 0.36
C TYR A 196 -7.12 -11.32 1.61
N PRO A 197 -7.19 -10.71 2.81
CA PRO A 197 -7.64 -11.40 4.01
C PRO A 197 -9.08 -11.90 3.85
N ASP A 198 -9.28 -13.21 3.96
CA ASP A 198 -10.60 -13.82 3.90
C ASP A 198 -11.34 -13.69 5.26
N MET A 199 -12.65 -13.54 5.24
CA MET A 199 -13.51 -13.37 6.42
C MET A 199 -13.24 -12.06 7.20
N GLY A 200 -13.03 -10.97 6.48
CA GLY A 200 -12.86 -9.64 7.08
C GLY A 200 -12.09 -8.73 6.15
N GLY A 201 -11.76 -7.54 6.62
CA GLY A 201 -10.97 -6.57 5.88
C GLY A 201 -9.46 -6.72 6.09
N TYR A 202 -8.73 -5.80 5.53
CA TYR A 202 -7.28 -5.78 5.54
C TYR A 202 -6.67 -5.60 6.95
N ASP A 203 -7.46 -5.09 7.90
CA ASP A 203 -7.11 -4.95 9.32
C ASP A 203 -6.77 -6.28 10.01
N LYS A 204 -7.24 -7.41 9.48
CA LYS A 204 -6.93 -8.75 10.01
C LYS A 204 -5.43 -8.99 10.15
N ILE A 205 -4.63 -8.48 9.20
CA ILE A 205 -3.18 -8.61 9.26
C ILE A 205 -2.62 -7.87 10.49
N SER A 206 -3.06 -6.64 10.70
CA SER A 206 -2.64 -5.84 11.85
C SER A 206 -3.11 -6.42 13.18
N LYS A 207 -4.35 -6.94 13.23
CA LYS A 207 -4.91 -7.58 14.42
C LYS A 207 -4.13 -8.84 14.83
N VAL A 208 -3.71 -9.67 13.88
CA VAL A 208 -2.88 -10.85 14.16
C VAL A 208 -1.53 -10.46 14.79
N PHE A 209 -0.90 -9.38 14.32
CA PHE A 209 0.32 -8.87 14.96
C PHE A 209 0.04 -8.29 16.36
N ALA A 210 -1.07 -7.56 16.53
CA ALA A 210 -1.44 -6.99 17.82
C ALA A 210 -1.68 -8.08 18.88
N GLU A 211 -2.41 -9.15 18.52
CA GLU A 211 -2.58 -10.32 19.37
C GLU A 211 -1.22 -10.97 19.74
N TYR A 212 -0.36 -11.18 18.74
CA TYR A 212 0.95 -11.79 18.97
C TYR A 212 1.79 -11.01 19.97
N ILE A 213 1.87 -9.68 19.87
CA ILE A 213 2.69 -8.87 20.77
C ILE A 213 2.12 -8.86 22.20
N THR A 214 0.81 -8.85 22.36
CA THR A 214 0.18 -8.90 23.70
C THR A 214 0.36 -10.27 24.34
N ASP A 215 0.20 -11.37 23.58
CA ASP A 215 0.46 -12.73 24.03
C ASP A 215 1.93 -12.91 24.49
N LYS A 216 2.86 -12.15 23.93
CA LYS A 216 4.28 -12.14 24.29
C LYS A 216 4.65 -11.14 25.40
N GLY A 217 3.67 -10.43 25.96
CA GLY A 217 3.86 -9.51 27.09
C GLY A 217 4.30 -8.09 26.71
N SER A 218 4.23 -7.70 25.43
CA SER A 218 4.33 -6.31 25.01
C SER A 218 3.03 -5.56 25.32
N GLU A 219 3.12 -4.24 25.54
CA GLU A 219 1.98 -3.40 25.87
C GLU A 219 1.47 -2.67 24.62
N LEU A 220 0.16 -2.67 24.40
CA LEU A 220 -0.50 -1.90 23.35
C LEU A 220 -1.38 -0.82 23.97
N ASN A 221 -1.03 0.44 23.78
CA ASN A 221 -1.68 1.61 24.35
C ASN A 221 -2.43 2.36 23.24
N LEU A 222 -3.71 2.07 23.08
CA LEU A 222 -4.60 2.78 22.15
C LEU A 222 -5.10 4.10 22.77
N ASN A 223 -5.70 4.98 21.96
CA ASN A 223 -6.17 6.32 22.38
C ASN A 223 -5.06 7.14 23.07
N THR A 224 -3.80 6.87 22.74
CA THR A 224 -2.64 7.47 23.41
C THR A 224 -1.77 8.22 22.41
N SER A 225 -1.89 9.55 22.44
CA SER A 225 -1.14 10.46 21.57
C SER A 225 0.16 10.91 22.21
N ILE A 226 1.23 10.93 21.41
CA ILE A 226 2.53 11.42 21.82
C ILE A 226 2.61 12.92 21.49
N LYS A 227 3.02 13.71 22.48
CA LYS A 227 3.27 15.15 22.33
C LYS A 227 4.68 15.43 21.82
N LYS A 228 5.67 14.68 22.34
CA LYS A 228 7.09 14.98 22.06
C LYS A 228 7.97 13.77 22.37
N ILE A 229 9.09 13.64 21.67
CA ILE A 229 10.22 12.79 22.03
C ILE A 229 11.24 13.68 22.72
N GLU A 230 11.57 13.35 23.97
CA GLU A 230 12.55 14.10 24.77
C GLU A 230 13.95 13.67 24.40
N VAL A 231 14.75 14.66 23.94
CA VAL A 231 16.17 14.45 23.58
C VAL A 231 17.01 15.40 24.40
N LYS A 232 18.02 14.87 25.10
CA LYS A 232 18.93 15.63 25.91
C LYS A 232 20.38 15.24 25.63
N ASN A 233 21.23 16.20 25.38
CA ASN A 233 22.64 15.96 25.02
C ASN A 233 22.81 14.97 23.83
N GLY A 234 21.93 15.02 22.84
CA GLY A 234 21.95 14.14 21.67
C GLY A 234 21.45 12.71 21.93
N GLN A 235 20.91 12.43 23.12
CA GLN A 235 20.37 11.11 23.47
C GLN A 235 18.87 11.19 23.75
N VAL A 236 18.13 10.15 23.33
CA VAL A 236 16.71 10.01 23.64
C VAL A 236 16.56 9.63 25.12
N GLU A 237 15.75 10.40 25.85
CA GLU A 237 15.43 10.18 27.26
C GLU A 237 14.05 9.49 27.43
N GLY A 238 13.15 9.65 26.48
CA GLY A 238 11.81 9.10 26.53
C GLY A 238 10.82 9.85 25.65
N ILE A 239 9.54 9.66 25.95
CA ILE A 239 8.43 10.34 25.28
C ILE A 239 7.57 11.09 26.30
N ILE A 240 6.93 12.16 25.85
CA ILE A 240 5.93 12.91 26.63
C ILE A 240 4.58 12.69 25.94
N LEU A 241 3.61 12.19 26.68
CA LEU A 241 2.23 12.04 26.21
C LEU A 241 1.51 13.40 26.18
N THR A 242 0.39 13.47 25.45
CA THR A 242 -0.43 14.70 25.39
C THR A 242 -1.04 15.08 26.73
N ASN A 243 -1.23 14.13 27.65
CA ASN A 243 -1.68 14.36 29.03
C ASN A 243 -0.56 14.88 29.95
N GLY A 244 0.69 15.01 29.46
CA GLY A 244 1.85 15.47 30.21
C GLY A 244 2.67 14.36 30.89
N GLU A 245 2.24 13.12 30.84
CA GLU A 245 2.99 11.99 31.40
C GLU A 245 4.31 11.77 30.64
N PHE A 246 5.41 11.59 31.39
CA PHE A 246 6.71 11.23 30.82
C PHE A 246 6.96 9.74 30.97
N ILE A 247 7.31 9.08 29.86
CA ILE A 247 7.65 7.66 29.82
C ILE A 247 9.13 7.54 29.43
N PRO A 248 10.00 7.12 30.38
CA PRO A 248 11.43 7.05 30.13
C PRO A 248 11.78 5.89 29.21
N SER A 249 12.67 6.13 28.27
CA SER A 249 13.33 5.10 27.43
C SER A 249 14.48 5.72 26.65
N ASN A 250 15.52 4.95 26.42
CA ASN A 250 16.62 5.33 25.53
C ASN A 250 16.44 4.78 24.09
N CYS A 251 15.32 4.14 23.81
CA CYS A 251 15.03 3.60 22.48
C CYS A 251 13.58 3.90 22.10
N VAL A 252 13.39 4.76 21.09
CA VAL A 252 12.08 5.13 20.53
C VAL A 252 12.10 4.85 19.04
N ILE A 253 11.13 4.08 18.57
CA ILE A 253 10.92 3.76 17.14
C ILE A 253 9.67 4.50 16.65
N VAL A 254 9.82 5.32 15.62
CA VAL A 254 8.72 6.05 15.00
C VAL A 254 8.36 5.34 13.69
N THR A 255 7.08 5.03 13.47
CA THR A 255 6.62 4.21 12.34
C THR A 255 5.64 4.91 11.40
N PHE A 256 5.61 6.22 11.44
CA PHE A 256 4.90 7.07 10.48
C PHE A 256 5.90 7.96 9.70
N PRO A 257 5.48 8.68 8.65
CA PRO A 257 6.41 9.38 7.76
C PRO A 257 7.38 10.29 8.48
N ALA A 258 8.68 10.18 8.15
CA ALA A 258 9.77 10.86 8.84
C ALA A 258 9.62 12.40 8.88
N TYR A 259 9.11 13.01 7.79
CA TYR A 259 8.86 14.45 7.75
C TYR A 259 7.79 14.89 8.77
N LEU A 260 6.78 14.07 9.03
CA LEU A 260 5.80 14.34 10.09
C LEU A 260 6.43 14.17 11.48
N ALA A 261 7.21 13.10 11.67
CA ALA A 261 7.86 12.84 12.94
C ALA A 261 8.78 13.98 13.36
N ILE A 262 9.66 14.42 12.47
CA ILE A 262 10.62 15.50 12.75
C ILE A 262 9.90 16.81 13.07
N ASN A 263 8.87 17.16 12.33
CA ASN A 263 8.16 18.42 12.51
C ASN A 263 7.17 18.42 13.70
N GLN A 264 6.73 17.25 14.17
CA GLN A 264 5.70 17.16 15.20
C GLN A 264 6.22 16.69 16.56
N LEU A 265 7.28 15.87 16.58
CA LEU A 265 7.71 15.19 17.80
C LEU A 265 9.04 15.68 18.36
N PHE A 266 9.80 16.49 17.63
CA PHE A 266 11.11 16.94 18.05
C PHE A 266 11.19 18.46 18.13
N ASP A 267 12.05 18.97 19.02
CA ASP A 267 12.43 20.37 19.03
C ASP A 267 13.29 20.69 17.80
N SER A 268 13.20 21.89 17.29
CA SER A 268 13.86 22.33 16.06
C SER A 268 15.40 22.27 16.09
N ASN A 269 15.98 22.16 17.27
CA ASN A 269 17.43 22.10 17.49
C ASN A 269 17.99 20.66 17.61
N VAL A 270 17.15 19.64 17.51
CA VAL A 270 17.57 18.23 17.65
C VAL A 270 18.36 17.76 16.42
N PHE A 271 17.98 18.22 15.23
CA PHE A 271 18.61 17.85 13.97
C PHE A 271 19.19 19.07 13.27
N ASP A 272 20.24 18.87 12.47
CA ASP A 272 20.76 19.94 11.64
C ASP A 272 19.78 20.34 10.52
N GLN A 273 19.88 21.60 10.09
CA GLN A 273 18.96 22.18 9.12
C GLN A 273 18.97 21.45 7.76
N LYS A 274 20.13 20.98 7.30
CA LYS A 274 20.25 20.27 6.02
C LYS A 274 19.52 18.93 6.07
N PHE A 275 19.61 18.25 7.21
CA PHE A 275 18.87 17.00 7.43
C PHE A 275 17.36 17.24 7.41
N ILE A 276 16.88 18.26 8.15
CA ILE A 276 15.45 18.66 8.17
C ILE A 276 14.96 18.97 6.75
N GLU A 277 15.71 19.75 5.98
CA GLU A 277 15.37 20.08 4.60
C GLU A 277 15.32 18.83 3.70
N SER A 278 16.28 17.92 3.86
CA SER A 278 16.33 16.66 3.08
C SER A 278 15.09 15.79 3.33
N ILE A 279 14.68 15.66 4.59
CA ILE A 279 13.51 14.90 4.98
C ILE A 279 12.21 15.60 4.54
N ASN A 280 12.13 16.91 4.64
CA ASN A 280 10.95 17.66 4.23
C ASN A 280 10.70 17.59 2.69
N ARG A 281 11.73 17.33 1.88
CA ARG A 281 11.55 17.04 0.44
C ARG A 281 10.75 15.76 0.18
N LEU A 282 10.71 14.84 1.15
CA LEU A 282 9.92 13.60 1.08
C LEU A 282 8.41 13.82 1.31
N ASN A 283 7.98 15.05 1.59
CA ASN A 283 6.56 15.40 1.78
C ASN A 283 5.75 15.43 0.46
N LYS A 284 6.36 15.09 -0.66
CA LYS A 284 5.65 14.92 -1.93
C LYS A 284 4.98 13.55 -1.93
N THR A 285 3.73 13.50 -1.53
CA THR A 285 2.93 12.28 -1.45
C THR A 285 1.77 12.37 -2.43
N THR A 286 1.33 11.22 -2.94
CA THR A 286 0.09 11.10 -3.69
C THR A 286 -1.04 10.82 -2.71
N SER A 287 -2.20 11.38 -2.96
CA SER A 287 -3.46 11.04 -2.29
C SER A 287 -4.33 10.21 -3.24
N VAL A 288 -5.24 9.44 -2.70
CA VAL A 288 -6.21 8.65 -3.49
C VAL A 288 -7.60 9.04 -3.04
N ILE A 289 -8.49 9.32 -4.00
CA ILE A 289 -9.93 9.39 -3.75
C ILE A 289 -10.49 8.00 -4.01
N GLU A 290 -11.10 7.42 -2.99
CA GLU A 290 -11.76 6.12 -3.06
C GLU A 290 -13.25 6.26 -2.82
N VAL A 291 -14.04 5.57 -3.64
CA VAL A 291 -15.49 5.49 -3.51
C VAL A 291 -15.89 4.04 -3.36
N HIS A 292 -16.63 3.76 -2.30
CA HIS A 292 -17.17 2.44 -2.01
C HIS A 292 -18.62 2.38 -2.50
N PHE A 293 -18.92 1.40 -3.33
CA PHE A 293 -20.25 1.16 -3.86
C PHE A 293 -20.83 -0.13 -3.29
N ALA A 294 -21.94 -0.02 -2.57
CA ALA A 294 -22.78 -1.16 -2.23
C ALA A 294 -23.69 -1.43 -3.43
N LEU A 295 -23.68 -2.65 -3.95
CA LEU A 295 -24.42 -3.07 -5.13
C LEU A 295 -25.45 -4.12 -4.73
N SER A 296 -26.68 -4.01 -5.26
CA SER A 296 -27.76 -4.98 -5.05
C SER A 296 -27.61 -6.24 -5.90
N GLU A 297 -26.74 -6.20 -6.92
CA GLU A 297 -26.48 -7.32 -7.80
C GLU A 297 -25.01 -7.37 -8.23
N LYS A 298 -24.56 -8.54 -8.66
CA LYS A 298 -23.21 -8.76 -9.15
C LYS A 298 -23.11 -8.31 -10.62
N ILE A 299 -22.49 -7.15 -10.84
CA ILE A 299 -22.34 -6.55 -12.19
C ILE A 299 -21.14 -7.10 -12.97
N ASP A 300 -20.15 -7.69 -12.29
CA ASP A 300 -18.96 -8.29 -12.90
C ASP A 300 -18.55 -9.55 -12.11
N SER A 301 -17.99 -10.53 -12.76
CA SER A 301 -17.41 -11.72 -12.12
C SER A 301 -15.92 -11.55 -11.79
N ARG A 302 -15.24 -10.58 -12.38
CA ARG A 302 -13.82 -10.30 -12.16
C ARG A 302 -13.59 -9.80 -10.74
N GLN A 303 -12.34 -9.93 -10.28
CA GLN A 303 -11.94 -9.44 -8.97
C GLN A 303 -11.38 -8.02 -9.03
N VAL A 304 -10.62 -7.70 -10.09
CA VAL A 304 -10.00 -6.39 -10.25
C VAL A 304 -9.97 -5.99 -11.73
N VAL A 305 -10.27 -4.73 -12.00
CA VAL A 305 -10.21 -4.15 -13.35
C VAL A 305 -9.41 -2.84 -13.31
N PHE A 306 -8.47 -2.69 -14.23
CA PHE A 306 -7.69 -1.45 -14.44
C PHE A 306 -8.04 -0.87 -15.82
N PRO A 307 -8.80 0.24 -15.88
CA PRO A 307 -8.96 1.00 -17.11
C PRO A 307 -7.62 1.53 -17.62
N VAL A 308 -7.37 1.36 -18.92
CA VAL A 308 -6.12 1.74 -19.60
C VAL A 308 -6.39 2.92 -20.50
N GLY A 309 -5.73 4.03 -20.23
CA GLY A 309 -5.87 5.29 -20.97
C GLY A 309 -5.87 6.48 -20.04
N LYS A 310 -5.46 7.63 -20.57
CA LYS A 310 -5.32 8.86 -19.76
C LYS A 310 -6.65 9.43 -19.33
N ASP A 311 -7.70 9.22 -20.13
CA ASP A 311 -9.00 9.87 -19.95
C ASP A 311 -9.86 9.25 -18.85
N TYR A 312 -9.55 8.01 -18.43
CA TYR A 312 -10.28 7.38 -17.34
C TYR A 312 -9.92 8.00 -15.99
N VAL A 313 -10.97 8.39 -15.25
CA VAL A 313 -10.88 8.79 -13.86
C VAL A 313 -10.85 7.55 -12.96
N CYS A 314 -11.63 6.51 -13.29
CA CYS A 314 -11.53 5.21 -12.62
C CYS A 314 -10.19 4.56 -12.94
N LYS A 315 -9.21 4.64 -12.04
CA LYS A 315 -7.88 4.06 -12.26
C LYS A 315 -7.73 2.63 -11.72
N GLY A 316 -8.58 2.23 -10.78
CA GLY A 316 -8.65 0.86 -10.27
C GLY A 316 -10.06 0.57 -9.76
N ILE A 317 -10.62 -0.57 -10.17
CA ILE A 317 -11.94 -1.05 -9.79
C ILE A 317 -11.76 -2.40 -9.12
N PHE A 318 -12.12 -2.51 -7.85
CA PHE A 318 -11.92 -3.69 -7.02
C PHE A 318 -13.27 -4.24 -6.58
N PHE A 319 -13.62 -5.43 -7.02
CA PHE A 319 -14.82 -6.15 -6.59
C PHE A 319 -14.49 -7.03 -5.38
N ILE A 320 -14.41 -6.41 -4.20
CA ILE A 320 -13.93 -7.08 -2.99
C ILE A 320 -14.82 -8.26 -2.60
N SER A 321 -16.15 -8.14 -2.77
CA SER A 321 -17.07 -9.26 -2.52
C SER A 321 -16.89 -10.44 -3.49
N ASN A 322 -16.25 -10.27 -4.66
CA ASN A 322 -15.85 -11.38 -5.54
C ASN A 322 -14.59 -12.09 -5.03
N ILE A 323 -13.82 -11.46 -4.15
CA ILE A 323 -12.64 -12.06 -3.52
C ILE A 323 -13.06 -12.77 -2.23
N THR A 324 -13.80 -12.06 -1.38
CA THR A 324 -14.36 -12.57 -0.12
C THR A 324 -15.78 -12.06 0.10
N PRO A 325 -16.79 -12.91 -0.05
CA PRO A 325 -18.20 -12.49 0.09
C PRO A 325 -18.55 -11.94 1.47
N SER A 326 -17.80 -12.31 2.51
CA SER A 326 -18.06 -11.91 3.90
C SER A 326 -17.87 -10.41 4.20
N VAL A 327 -17.36 -9.62 3.24
CA VAL A 327 -17.25 -8.16 3.38
C VAL A 327 -18.57 -7.43 3.15
N SER A 328 -19.60 -8.14 2.70
CA SER A 328 -20.92 -7.56 2.41
C SER A 328 -22.03 -8.37 3.09
N PRO A 329 -23.18 -7.78 3.36
CA PRO A 329 -24.39 -8.51 3.75
C PRO A 329 -24.79 -9.56 2.69
N PRO A 330 -25.48 -10.63 3.07
CA PRO A 330 -25.95 -11.63 2.13
C PRO A 330 -26.83 -11.02 1.02
N GLY A 331 -26.48 -11.31 -0.24
CA GLY A 331 -27.17 -10.78 -1.43
C GLY A 331 -26.72 -9.40 -1.90
N GLU A 332 -25.80 -8.76 -1.15
CA GLU A 332 -25.19 -7.49 -1.55
C GLU A 332 -23.72 -7.67 -1.96
N HIS A 333 -23.20 -6.71 -2.72
CA HIS A 333 -21.85 -6.75 -3.24
C HIS A 333 -21.11 -5.44 -2.95
N LEU A 334 -19.80 -5.51 -2.77
CA LEU A 334 -18.94 -4.36 -2.52
C LEU A 334 -17.96 -4.18 -3.69
N MET A 335 -18.01 -2.98 -4.27
CA MET A 335 -17.05 -2.50 -5.26
C MET A 335 -16.34 -1.25 -4.73
N ILE A 336 -15.03 -1.18 -4.86
CA ILE A 336 -14.23 -0.01 -4.51
C ILE A 336 -13.60 0.54 -5.78
N VAL A 337 -13.67 1.85 -5.98
CA VAL A 337 -13.07 2.53 -7.13
C VAL A 337 -12.14 3.62 -6.64
N GLY A 338 -10.91 3.63 -7.15
CA GLY A 338 -9.89 4.58 -6.75
C GLY A 338 -9.26 5.37 -7.88
N THR A 339 -8.85 6.60 -7.58
CA THR A 339 -8.03 7.43 -8.46
C THR A 339 -6.99 8.22 -7.66
N PRO A 340 -5.72 8.28 -8.11
CA PRO A 340 -4.73 9.15 -7.48
C PRO A 340 -5.03 10.62 -7.82
N VAL A 341 -4.80 11.47 -6.83
CA VAL A 341 -4.96 12.92 -6.94
C VAL A 341 -3.83 13.62 -6.20
N SER A 342 -3.65 14.91 -6.43
CA SER A 342 -2.74 15.70 -5.61
C SER A 342 -3.26 15.83 -4.18
N PRO A 343 -2.38 16.01 -3.17
CA PRO A 343 -2.83 16.25 -1.79
C PRO A 343 -3.72 17.48 -1.62
N ASP A 344 -3.61 18.46 -2.49
CA ASP A 344 -4.44 19.66 -2.47
C ASP A 344 -5.83 19.38 -3.05
N ASP A 345 -5.92 18.63 -4.15
CA ASP A 345 -7.18 18.17 -4.71
C ASP A 345 -7.95 17.28 -3.71
N ALA A 346 -7.24 16.43 -2.97
CA ALA A 346 -7.83 15.58 -1.95
C ALA A 346 -8.44 16.35 -0.75
N LYS A 347 -8.11 17.63 -0.58
CA LYS A 347 -8.70 18.54 0.42
C LYS A 347 -9.80 19.44 -0.14
N ASN A 348 -9.97 19.47 -1.46
CA ASN A 348 -10.92 20.34 -2.14
C ASN A 348 -12.24 19.60 -2.36
N SER A 349 -13.26 19.94 -1.59
CA SER A 349 -14.58 19.29 -1.65
C SER A 349 -15.24 19.37 -3.02
N GLN A 350 -15.07 20.48 -3.76
CA GLN A 350 -15.60 20.61 -5.11
C GLN A 350 -14.91 19.65 -6.07
N LYS A 351 -13.57 19.56 -5.99
CA LYS A 351 -12.78 18.65 -6.81
C LYS A 351 -13.11 17.18 -6.52
N ILE A 352 -13.28 16.84 -5.25
CA ILE A 352 -13.74 15.50 -4.84
C ILE A 352 -15.10 15.19 -5.48
N ALA A 353 -16.06 16.12 -5.41
CA ALA A 353 -17.40 15.92 -5.99
C ALA A 353 -17.35 15.74 -7.51
N GLU A 354 -16.53 16.53 -8.23
CA GLU A 354 -16.30 16.39 -9.67
C GLU A 354 -15.72 15.00 -10.02
N VAL A 355 -14.72 14.54 -9.28
CA VAL A 355 -14.10 13.22 -9.47
C VAL A 355 -15.12 12.11 -9.24
N VAL A 356 -15.87 12.17 -8.14
CA VAL A 356 -16.90 11.17 -7.81
C VAL A 356 -17.99 11.11 -8.87
N THR A 357 -18.43 12.27 -9.41
CA THR A 357 -19.42 12.33 -10.48
C THR A 357 -18.91 11.65 -11.75
N LYS A 358 -17.69 11.97 -12.17
CA LYS A 358 -17.06 11.34 -13.34
C LYS A 358 -16.86 9.84 -13.15
N MET A 359 -16.44 9.38 -11.94
CA MET A 359 -16.34 7.96 -11.66
C MET A 359 -17.67 7.23 -11.89
N LYS A 360 -18.78 7.81 -11.45
CA LYS A 360 -20.11 7.20 -11.65
C LYS A 360 -20.49 7.13 -13.13
N GLU A 361 -20.26 8.21 -13.90
CA GLU A 361 -20.52 8.25 -15.34
C GLU A 361 -19.68 7.19 -16.09
N GLU A 362 -18.40 7.07 -15.77
CA GLU A 362 -17.52 6.07 -16.37
C GLU A 362 -17.94 4.63 -16.03
N LEU A 363 -18.31 4.37 -14.78
CA LEU A 363 -18.79 3.05 -14.37
C LEU A 363 -20.04 2.62 -15.15
N VAL A 364 -20.99 3.55 -15.39
CA VAL A 364 -22.16 3.29 -16.24
C VAL A 364 -21.73 2.97 -17.68
N SER A 365 -20.67 3.61 -18.18
CA SER A 365 -20.17 3.35 -19.54
C SER A 365 -19.41 2.02 -19.65
N ILE A 366 -18.73 1.59 -18.58
CA ILE A 366 -17.95 0.34 -18.55
C ILE A 366 -18.86 -0.87 -18.36
N TYR A 367 -19.93 -0.74 -17.59
CA TYR A 367 -20.83 -1.81 -17.14
C TYR A 367 -22.28 -1.53 -17.52
#